data_1a70219704038a2bf1a6da9e34ad7619
#
_entry.id   1a70219704038a2bf1a6da9e34ad7619
#
_cell.length_a   1.000
_cell.length_b   1.000
_cell.length_c   1.000
_cell.angle_alpha   90.00
_cell.angle_beta   90.00
_cell.angle_gamma   90.00
#
_symmetry.space_group_name_H-M   'P 1'
#
loop_
_entity.id
_entity.type
_entity.pdbx_description
1 polymer ?
#
loop_
_entity_poly.entity_id
_entity_poly.type
_entity_poly.pdbx_seq_one_letter_code
_entity_poly.pdbx_strand_id
1 'polypeptide(L)'
;VVFYQAGIAVMSSSVFAGTTEFFSSSAGIKSFAQAAVSSSITASCDALRHRLHNVQFNNSTEINSTIYFCRVPHNKYNHSSNPTYLSSSTIRVKSVNTDTPIAYITTIGLYSSNNELLAVAKLSEPLRKDPTNELTLRVRLDY
;
A
#
# COMPACT_ATOMS: atom_id res chain seq x y z
N VAL A 1 8.28 -0.64 -27.43
CA VAL A 1 8.55 -1.31 -26.16
C VAL A 1 7.80 -0.59 -25.07
N VAL A 2 7.13 -1.31 -24.18
CA VAL A 2 6.40 -0.73 -23.06
C VAL A 2 7.03 -1.22 -21.76
N PHE A 3 7.36 -0.29 -20.89
CA PHE A 3 7.90 -0.55 -19.56
C PHE A 3 6.76 -0.32 -18.54
N TYR A 4 6.04 -1.36 -18.21
CA TYR A 4 4.82 -1.30 -17.39
C TYR A 4 5.07 -0.70 -16.00
N GLN A 5 6.17 -1.06 -15.35
CA GLN A 5 6.50 -0.58 -14.01
C GLN A 5 6.83 0.91 -13.96
N ALA A 6 7.38 1.45 -15.05
CA ALA A 6 7.77 2.86 -15.14
C ALA A 6 6.67 3.74 -15.78
N GLY A 7 5.62 3.14 -16.35
CA GLY A 7 4.61 3.85 -17.11
C GLY A 7 5.14 4.51 -18.39
N ILE A 8 6.21 3.96 -18.98
CA ILE A 8 6.89 4.53 -20.14
C ILE A 8 6.66 3.65 -21.35
N ALA A 9 6.20 4.26 -22.44
CA ALA A 9 6.12 3.63 -23.76
C ALA A 9 7.16 4.26 -24.69
N VAL A 10 8.05 3.44 -25.25
CA VAL A 10 9.05 3.85 -26.23
C VAL A 10 8.61 3.35 -27.60
N MET A 11 8.39 4.27 -28.51
CA MET A 11 7.98 4.00 -29.88
C MET A 11 9.08 4.44 -30.85
N SER A 12 9.31 3.64 -31.89
CA SER A 12 10.18 4.04 -32.99
C SER A 12 9.49 5.09 -33.85
N SER A 13 10.23 6.08 -34.33
CA SER A 13 9.73 7.08 -35.28
C SER A 13 9.21 6.45 -36.59
N SER A 14 9.67 5.25 -36.94
CA SER A 14 9.18 4.49 -38.10
C SER A 14 7.70 4.12 -38.01
N VAL A 15 7.11 4.02 -36.83
CA VAL A 15 5.67 3.80 -36.64
C VAL A 15 4.84 4.94 -37.24
N PHE A 16 5.45 6.12 -37.31
CA PHE A 16 4.84 7.34 -37.87
C PHE A 16 5.37 7.68 -39.26
N ALA A 17 6.17 6.82 -39.86
CA ALA A 17 6.70 6.97 -41.21
C ALA A 17 5.62 6.66 -42.26
N GLY A 18 4.62 7.47 -42.34
CA GLY A 18 3.61 7.44 -43.41
C GLY A 18 3.89 8.49 -44.47
N THR A 19 3.27 8.31 -45.64
CA THR A 19 3.27 9.27 -46.73
C THR A 19 2.45 10.54 -46.45
N THR A 20 1.74 10.55 -45.33
CA THR A 20 0.92 11.68 -44.89
C THR A 20 1.78 12.71 -44.15
N GLU A 21 1.66 13.96 -44.58
CA GLU A 21 2.33 15.08 -43.95
C GLU A 21 1.98 15.16 -42.46
N PHE A 22 3.00 15.26 -41.60
CA PHE A 22 2.81 15.37 -40.16
C PHE A 22 2.35 16.78 -39.75
N PHE A 23 2.75 17.76 -40.55
CA PHE A 23 2.32 19.15 -40.44
C PHE A 23 1.84 19.68 -41.78
N SER A 24 0.96 20.63 -41.73
CA SER A 24 0.55 21.43 -42.90
C SER A 24 1.79 22.10 -43.53
N SER A 25 1.90 22.00 -44.79
CA SER A 25 3.03 22.10 -45.70
C SER A 25 3.90 23.37 -45.71
N SER A 26 3.68 24.36 -44.88
CA SER A 26 4.47 25.61 -44.95
C SER A 26 5.91 25.50 -44.44
N ALA A 27 6.25 24.41 -43.70
CA ALA A 27 7.59 24.22 -43.14
C ALA A 27 8.39 23.07 -43.78
N GLY A 28 7.85 22.34 -44.76
CA GLY A 28 8.55 21.26 -45.43
C GLY A 28 8.78 20.01 -44.57
N ILE A 29 8.18 19.90 -43.39
CA ILE A 29 8.37 18.82 -42.42
C ILE A 29 7.37 17.71 -42.74
N LYS A 30 7.87 16.55 -43.20
CA LYS A 30 7.03 15.45 -43.68
C LYS A 30 6.98 14.23 -42.77
N SER A 31 7.84 14.14 -41.76
CA SER A 31 7.88 13.00 -40.87
C SER A 31 7.96 13.42 -39.40
N PHE A 32 7.53 12.52 -38.51
CA PHE A 32 7.68 12.74 -37.07
C PHE A 32 9.13 12.94 -36.63
N ALA A 33 10.05 12.18 -37.22
CA ALA A 33 11.48 12.32 -36.93
C ALA A 33 12.01 13.71 -37.30
N GLN A 34 11.59 14.27 -38.46
CA GLN A 34 11.93 15.64 -38.85
C GLN A 34 11.30 16.66 -37.92
N ALA A 35 10.05 16.42 -37.51
CA ALA A 35 9.36 17.30 -36.58
C ALA A 35 10.04 17.35 -35.21
N ALA A 36 10.49 16.22 -34.72
CA ALA A 36 11.16 16.12 -33.41
C ALA A 36 12.51 16.85 -33.37
N VAL A 37 13.21 16.96 -34.52
CA VAL A 37 14.52 17.61 -34.62
C VAL A 37 14.44 19.07 -35.05
N SER A 38 13.48 19.42 -35.91
CA SER A 38 13.46 20.69 -36.63
C SER A 38 12.31 21.62 -36.23
N SER A 39 11.36 21.18 -35.41
CA SER A 39 10.24 22.00 -34.98
C SER A 39 10.26 22.26 -33.45
N SER A 40 9.39 23.15 -32.99
CA SER A 40 9.20 23.36 -31.57
C SER A 40 8.59 22.15 -30.89
N ILE A 41 8.88 21.94 -29.61
CA ILE A 41 8.31 20.86 -28.79
C ILE A 41 6.78 20.91 -28.81
N THR A 42 6.20 22.09 -28.73
CA THR A 42 4.75 22.31 -28.77
C THR A 42 4.15 21.79 -30.09
N ALA A 43 4.75 22.12 -31.22
CA ALA A 43 4.27 21.68 -32.52
C ALA A 43 4.36 20.16 -32.69
N SER A 44 5.43 19.53 -32.17
CA SER A 44 5.59 18.08 -32.19
C SER A 44 4.55 17.38 -31.30
N CYS A 45 4.28 17.92 -30.10
CA CYS A 45 3.27 17.40 -29.20
C CYS A 45 1.85 17.52 -29.80
N ASP A 46 1.52 18.63 -30.42
CA ASP A 46 0.22 18.85 -31.07
C ASP A 46 0.01 17.89 -32.24
N ALA A 47 1.05 17.69 -33.06
CA ALA A 47 0.99 16.75 -34.16
C ALA A 47 0.77 15.30 -33.70
N LEU A 48 1.46 14.89 -32.63
CA LEU A 48 1.25 13.58 -32.01
C LEU A 48 -0.19 13.47 -31.48
N ARG A 49 -0.67 14.47 -30.75
CA ARG A 49 -2.01 14.50 -30.19
C ARG A 49 -3.10 14.36 -31.25
N HIS A 50 -2.97 15.05 -32.40
CA HIS A 50 -3.92 14.94 -33.49
C HIS A 50 -3.97 13.57 -34.16
N ARG A 51 -2.88 12.79 -34.08
CA ARG A 51 -2.79 11.44 -34.63
C ARG A 51 -3.12 10.33 -33.65
N LEU A 52 -3.16 10.65 -32.37
CA LEU A 52 -3.49 9.69 -31.34
C LEU A 52 -5.00 9.46 -31.32
N HIS A 53 -5.45 8.29 -31.77
CA HIS A 53 -6.86 7.94 -31.78
C HIS A 53 -7.34 7.52 -30.40
N ASN A 54 -6.58 6.63 -29.73
CA ASN A 54 -6.92 6.13 -28.41
C ASN A 54 -5.67 5.63 -27.69
N VAL A 55 -5.62 5.84 -26.38
CA VAL A 55 -4.62 5.24 -25.50
C VAL A 55 -5.36 4.51 -24.41
N GLN A 56 -5.19 3.19 -24.37
CA GLN A 56 -5.72 2.34 -23.32
C GLN A 56 -4.58 1.54 -22.70
N PHE A 57 -4.53 1.51 -21.40
CA PHE A 57 -3.59 0.67 -20.67
C PHE A 57 -4.24 0.15 -19.39
N ASN A 58 -3.94 -1.10 -19.10
CA ASN A 58 -4.29 -1.71 -17.83
C ASN A 58 -3.04 -1.68 -16.96
N ASN A 59 -3.19 -1.17 -15.75
CA ASN A 59 -2.15 -1.25 -14.75
C ASN A 59 -2.48 -2.39 -13.79
N SER A 60 -1.48 -3.20 -13.45
CA SER A 60 -1.56 -4.17 -12.36
C SER A 60 -0.68 -3.67 -11.22
N THR A 61 -1.26 -3.54 -10.04
CA THR A 61 -0.51 -3.27 -8.83
C THR A 61 -0.30 -4.59 -8.10
N GLU A 62 0.95 -4.97 -7.92
CA GLU A 62 1.32 -6.11 -7.08
C GLU A 62 1.40 -5.64 -5.63
N ILE A 63 0.64 -6.28 -4.76
CA ILE A 63 0.64 -6.02 -3.33
C ILE A 63 1.28 -7.22 -2.64
N ASN A 64 2.34 -6.96 -1.89
CA ASN A 64 2.93 -7.98 -1.04
C ASN A 64 2.05 -8.17 0.20
N SER A 65 1.78 -9.42 0.54
CA SER A 65 0.99 -9.78 1.73
C SER A 65 1.78 -10.69 2.62
N THR A 66 1.87 -10.34 3.88
CA THR A 66 2.49 -11.19 4.90
C THR A 66 1.50 -11.47 6.03
N ILE A 67 1.44 -12.72 6.48
CA ILE A 67 0.56 -13.14 7.57
C ILE A 67 1.41 -13.42 8.81
N TYR A 68 1.07 -12.76 9.91
CA TYR A 68 1.68 -12.94 11.21
C TYR A 68 0.70 -13.65 12.15
N PHE A 69 1.18 -14.67 12.84
CA PHE A 69 0.44 -15.35 13.89
C PHE A 69 0.96 -14.92 15.26
N CYS A 70 0.17 -14.12 15.94
CA CYS A 70 0.50 -13.60 17.26
C CYS A 70 -0.10 -14.52 18.33
N ARG A 71 0.72 -15.36 18.92
CA ARG A 71 0.30 -16.29 19.96
C ARG A 71 0.28 -15.59 21.32
N VAL A 72 -0.83 -15.72 22.01
CA VAL A 72 -1.06 -15.20 23.36
C VAL A 72 -1.26 -16.38 24.31
N PRO A 73 -0.18 -16.90 24.94
CA PRO A 73 -0.27 -18.07 25.79
C PRO A 73 -1.06 -17.79 27.08
N HIS A 74 -1.53 -18.87 27.71
CA HIS A 74 -2.39 -18.80 28.90
C HIS A 74 -1.74 -18.06 30.08
N ASN A 75 -0.42 -18.16 30.25
CA ASN A 75 0.34 -17.61 31.37
C ASN A 75 0.85 -16.17 31.16
N LYS A 76 0.56 -15.55 30.01
CA LYS A 76 1.00 -14.20 29.67
C LYS A 76 -0.17 -13.30 29.30
N TYR A 77 0.02 -11.98 29.38
CA TYR A 77 -0.95 -10.98 28.96
C TYR A 77 -2.28 -11.02 29.72
N ASN A 78 -2.28 -11.48 30.96
CA ASN A 78 -3.48 -11.56 31.81
C ASN A 78 -3.71 -10.29 32.63
N HIS A 79 -2.77 -9.34 32.60
CA HIS A 79 -2.82 -8.10 33.37
C HIS A 79 -2.45 -6.90 32.49
N SER A 80 -3.00 -5.75 32.81
CA SER A 80 -2.63 -4.48 32.20
C SER A 80 -2.24 -3.48 33.28
N SER A 81 -1.15 -2.74 33.06
CA SER A 81 -0.72 -1.63 33.90
C SER A 81 -1.36 -0.29 33.53
N ASN A 82 -2.31 -0.28 32.59
CA ASN A 82 -2.99 0.93 32.18
C ASN A 82 -3.76 1.56 33.36
N PRO A 83 -3.57 2.85 33.67
CA PRO A 83 -4.27 3.56 34.77
C PRO A 83 -5.81 3.51 34.65
N THR A 84 -6.34 3.36 33.45
CA THR A 84 -7.80 3.22 33.27
C THR A 84 -8.32 1.82 33.66
N TYR A 85 -7.44 0.84 33.68
CA TYR A 85 -7.75 -0.54 34.04
C TYR A 85 -7.55 -0.82 35.53
N LEU A 86 -6.65 -0.09 36.18
CA LEU A 86 -6.31 -0.21 37.59
C LEU A 86 -6.90 0.95 38.42
N SER A 87 -7.29 0.65 39.64
CA SER A 87 -7.49 1.64 40.71
C SER A 87 -6.49 1.31 41.81
N SER A 88 -5.44 2.14 41.92
CA SER A 88 -4.26 1.82 42.74
C SER A 88 -3.63 0.48 42.26
N SER A 89 -3.57 -0.57 43.06
CA SER A 89 -3.02 -1.88 42.71
C SER A 89 -4.12 -2.89 42.34
N THR A 90 -5.39 -2.49 42.31
CA THR A 90 -6.54 -3.38 42.10
C THR A 90 -7.16 -3.20 40.71
N ILE A 91 -7.53 -4.31 40.07
CA ILE A 91 -8.25 -4.27 38.79
C ILE A 91 -9.65 -3.73 39.00
N ARG A 92 -10.04 -2.63 38.31
CA ARG A 92 -11.34 -1.94 38.49
C ARG A 92 -12.56 -2.81 38.28
N VAL A 93 -12.49 -3.79 37.38
CA VAL A 93 -13.61 -4.67 37.06
C VAL A 93 -13.74 -5.86 38.04
N LYS A 94 -12.87 -5.92 39.05
CA LYS A 94 -12.85 -6.98 40.05
C LYS A 94 -12.99 -6.43 41.44
N SER A 95 -13.96 -6.95 42.17
CA SER A 95 -14.25 -6.53 43.56
C SER A 95 -13.54 -7.40 44.60
N VAL A 96 -13.05 -8.59 44.19
CA VAL A 96 -12.44 -9.57 45.11
C VAL A 96 -11.00 -9.84 44.66
N ASN A 97 -10.05 -9.73 45.60
CA ASN A 97 -8.61 -9.94 45.30
C ASN A 97 -8.25 -11.39 44.94
N THR A 98 -9.07 -12.35 45.28
CA THR A 98 -8.88 -13.78 44.99
C THR A 98 -9.33 -14.18 43.58
N ASP A 99 -10.02 -13.31 42.88
CA ASP A 99 -10.46 -13.56 41.53
C ASP A 99 -9.28 -13.62 40.55
N THR A 100 -9.37 -14.51 39.56
CA THR A 100 -8.35 -14.63 38.51
C THR A 100 -8.24 -13.32 37.71
N PRO A 101 -7.01 -12.90 37.33
CA PRO A 101 -6.81 -11.68 36.55
C PRO A 101 -7.44 -11.82 35.16
N ILE A 102 -8.00 -10.71 34.68
CA ILE A 102 -8.58 -10.61 33.33
C ILE A 102 -8.00 -9.39 32.65
N ALA A 103 -7.64 -9.52 31.40
CA ALA A 103 -7.28 -8.41 30.52
C ALA A 103 -8.12 -8.45 29.23
N TYR A 104 -8.24 -7.33 28.55
CA TYR A 104 -8.89 -7.25 27.25
C TYR A 104 -7.88 -6.80 26.20
N ILE A 105 -7.70 -7.61 25.19
CA ILE A 105 -6.82 -7.30 24.06
C ILE A 105 -7.64 -6.50 23.05
N THR A 106 -7.16 -5.31 22.73
CA THR A 106 -7.81 -4.41 21.77
C THR A 106 -6.93 -4.13 20.54
N THR A 107 -5.61 -4.29 20.71
CA THR A 107 -4.64 -3.85 19.71
C THR A 107 -3.45 -4.78 19.69
N ILE A 108 -2.88 -4.98 18.50
CA ILE A 108 -1.66 -5.74 18.27
C ILE A 108 -0.65 -4.82 17.61
N GLY A 109 0.54 -4.68 18.19
CA GLY A 109 1.66 -3.97 17.60
C GLY A 109 2.67 -4.95 17.00
N LEU A 110 3.08 -4.72 15.76
CA LEU A 110 4.18 -5.44 15.13
C LEU A 110 5.44 -4.59 15.23
N TYR A 111 6.48 -5.17 15.83
CA TYR A 111 7.74 -4.49 16.09
C TYR A 111 8.89 -5.15 15.31
N SER A 112 9.85 -4.34 14.89
CA SER A 112 11.11 -4.83 14.33
C SER A 112 12.03 -5.41 15.42
N SER A 113 13.13 -6.03 15.01
CA SER A 113 14.18 -6.50 15.94
C SER A 113 14.81 -5.35 16.76
N ASN A 114 14.73 -4.12 16.27
CA ASN A 114 15.24 -2.91 16.93
C ASN A 114 14.18 -2.23 17.83
N ASN A 115 13.06 -2.89 18.11
CA ASN A 115 11.92 -2.36 18.87
C ASN A 115 11.24 -1.13 18.23
N GLU A 116 11.34 -0.95 16.92
CA GLU A 116 10.58 0.05 16.19
C GLU A 116 9.20 -0.49 15.83
N LEU A 117 8.16 0.30 16.06
CA LEU A 117 6.79 -0.06 15.72
C LEU A 117 6.59 0.04 14.21
N LEU A 118 6.37 -1.08 13.55
CA LEU A 118 6.19 -1.17 12.10
C LEU A 118 4.72 -1.06 11.68
N ALA A 119 3.82 -1.72 12.42
CA ALA A 119 2.41 -1.72 12.12
C ALA A 119 1.56 -1.92 13.35
N VAL A 120 0.32 -1.48 13.30
CA VAL A 120 -0.68 -1.64 14.36
C VAL A 120 -1.95 -2.21 13.77
N ALA A 121 -2.44 -3.30 14.34
CA ALA A 121 -3.76 -3.86 14.05
C ALA A 121 -4.69 -3.65 15.24
N LYS A 122 -5.87 -3.10 14.98
CA LYS A 122 -6.93 -2.97 16.00
C LYS A 122 -7.94 -4.08 15.81
N LEU A 123 -8.44 -4.62 16.91
CA LEU A 123 -9.53 -5.58 16.91
C LEU A 123 -10.88 -4.84 16.82
N SER A 124 -11.85 -5.42 16.13
CA SER A 124 -13.22 -4.90 16.06
C SER A 124 -13.93 -4.96 17.42
N GLU A 125 -13.62 -6.00 18.19
CA GLU A 125 -14.13 -6.20 19.54
C GLU A 125 -13.00 -6.56 20.49
N PRO A 126 -13.03 -6.08 21.75
CA PRO A 126 -12.06 -6.47 22.76
C PRO A 126 -12.15 -7.98 23.07
N LEU A 127 -11.04 -8.67 23.00
CA LEU A 127 -10.96 -10.09 23.33
C LEU A 127 -10.55 -10.28 24.79
N ARG A 128 -11.39 -10.98 25.55
CA ARG A 128 -11.11 -11.33 26.93
C ARG A 128 -9.95 -12.32 26.99
N LYS A 129 -8.97 -12.00 27.80
CA LYS A 129 -7.80 -12.85 28.12
C LYS A 129 -7.74 -13.11 29.61
N ASP A 130 -7.70 -14.38 29.98
CA ASP A 130 -7.49 -14.85 31.34
C ASP A 130 -6.52 -16.05 31.37
N PRO A 131 -6.08 -16.53 32.54
CA PRO A 131 -5.15 -17.66 32.62
C PRO A 131 -5.70 -18.98 32.10
N THR A 132 -6.99 -19.10 31.86
CA THR A 132 -7.63 -20.35 31.39
C THR A 132 -7.70 -20.45 29.87
N ASN A 133 -7.53 -19.34 29.16
CA ASN A 133 -7.62 -19.30 27.70
C ASN A 133 -6.29 -18.98 27.02
N GLU A 134 -6.12 -19.53 25.84
CA GLU A 134 -5.02 -19.25 24.93
C GLU A 134 -5.61 -18.77 23.59
N LEU A 135 -5.01 -17.74 23.01
CA LEU A 135 -5.48 -17.15 21.77
C LEU A 135 -4.34 -17.11 20.75
N THR A 136 -4.68 -17.34 19.49
CA THR A 136 -3.79 -17.06 18.36
C THR A 136 -4.48 -16.06 17.44
N LEU A 137 -3.89 -14.89 17.32
CA LEU A 137 -4.42 -13.80 16.51
C LEU A 137 -3.65 -13.76 15.18
N ARG A 138 -4.39 -13.80 14.10
CA ARG A 138 -3.86 -13.70 12.75
C ARG A 138 -3.93 -12.26 12.27
N VAL A 139 -2.79 -11.70 11.93
CA VAL A 139 -2.67 -10.35 11.36
C VAL A 139 -2.13 -10.48 9.94
N ARG A 140 -2.86 -9.93 8.97
CA ARG A 140 -2.38 -9.79 7.60
C ARG A 140 -1.93 -8.35 7.39
N LEU A 141 -0.72 -8.20 6.88
CA LEU A 141 -0.14 -6.92 6.50
C LEU A 141 0.06 -6.91 4.99
N ASP A 142 -0.52 -5.95 4.32
CA ASP A 142 -0.40 -5.71 2.89
C ASP A 142 0.47 -4.45 2.67
N TYR A 143 1.50 -4.55 1.78
CA TYR A 143 2.45 -3.47 1.49
C TYR A 143 3.05 -3.55 0.10
#